data_a8b20efa118d0a23e2dd12b0d1ed9249
#
_entry.id   a8b20efa118d0a23e2dd12b0d1ed9249
#
_cell.length_a   1.000
_cell.length_b   1.000
_cell.length_c   1.000
_cell.angle_alpha   90.00
_cell.angle_beta   90.00
_cell.angle_gamma   90.00
#
_symmetry.space_group_name_H-M   'P 1'
#
loop_
_entity.id
_entity.type
_entity.pdbx_description
1 polymer ?
#
loop_
_entity_poly.entity_id
_entity_poly.type
_entity_poly.pdbx_seq_one_letter_code
_entity_poly.pdbx_strand_id
1 'polypeptide(L)'
;SVRCTGDGEEALQIFRGEEIDAIFCALTLPKLGGLELLQEVKSANSRRPFVMICPQNDTESALNALQLGVCDFLIKSIQPIELQRTLDRVVSLNEGFHSNAYAMDHLLQESRTLEIGNDFEDVNRIVAFMTQDLPSFGILEQSQLFRMNVLLKEALENAIFHGNLELNPEMRRENPILFY
;
A
#
# COMPACT_ATOMS: atom_id res chain seq x y z
N SER A 1 -24.75 -7.32 0.11
CA SER A 1 -25.62 -6.61 -0.87
C SER A 1 -24.75 -5.92 -1.91
N VAL A 2 -25.30 -5.71 -3.14
CA VAL A 2 -24.61 -4.96 -4.20
C VAL A 2 -25.34 -3.63 -4.40
N ARG A 3 -24.58 -2.54 -4.43
CA ARG A 3 -25.03 -1.22 -4.83
C ARG A 3 -24.46 -0.90 -6.20
N CYS A 4 -25.24 -0.35 -7.09
CA CYS A 4 -24.78 0.06 -8.42
C CYS A 4 -25.17 1.51 -8.67
N THR A 5 -24.25 2.28 -9.22
CA THR A 5 -24.48 3.65 -9.70
C THR A 5 -23.75 3.87 -11.02
N GLY A 6 -24.23 4.79 -11.83
CA GLY A 6 -23.56 5.18 -13.09
C GLY A 6 -22.74 6.48 -12.97
N ASP A 7 -22.54 7.00 -11.78
CA ASP A 7 -22.04 8.33 -11.49
C ASP A 7 -21.01 8.26 -10.36
N GLY A 8 -19.83 8.84 -10.58
CA GLY A 8 -18.74 8.80 -9.61
C GLY A 8 -18.99 9.62 -8.34
N GLU A 9 -19.73 10.74 -8.42
CA GLU A 9 -20.09 11.53 -7.23
C GLU A 9 -21.07 10.77 -6.35
N GLU A 10 -22.07 10.12 -6.96
CA GLU A 10 -23.01 9.27 -6.23
C GLU A 10 -22.28 8.08 -5.59
N ALA A 11 -21.33 7.45 -6.31
CA ALA A 11 -20.50 6.40 -5.76
C ALA A 11 -19.72 6.87 -4.52
N LEU A 12 -19.16 8.08 -4.56
CA LEU A 12 -18.45 8.66 -3.42
C LEU A 12 -19.38 8.94 -2.23
N GLN A 13 -20.63 9.38 -2.49
CA GLN A 13 -21.64 9.57 -1.44
C GLN A 13 -22.01 8.24 -0.78
N ILE A 14 -22.24 7.19 -1.57
CA ILE A 14 -22.51 5.84 -1.06
C ILE A 14 -21.33 5.36 -0.21
N PHE A 15 -20.10 5.51 -0.69
CA PHE A 15 -18.91 5.13 0.05
C PHE A 15 -18.77 5.84 1.40
N ARG A 16 -19.16 7.13 1.47
CA ARG A 16 -19.11 7.93 2.71
C ARG A 16 -20.25 7.63 3.69
N GLY A 17 -21.38 7.14 3.18
CA GLY A 17 -22.60 6.91 3.96
C GLY A 17 -22.89 5.47 4.36
N GLU A 18 -22.27 4.51 3.69
CA GLU A 18 -22.55 3.07 3.90
C GLU A 18 -21.23 2.30 4.13
N GLU A 19 -21.33 1.17 4.82
CA GLU A 19 -20.23 0.22 4.89
C GLU A 19 -20.13 -0.55 3.57
N ILE A 20 -18.99 -0.40 2.89
CA ILE A 20 -18.69 -1.02 1.60
C ILE A 20 -17.53 -1.98 1.77
N ASP A 21 -17.68 -3.23 1.37
CA ASP A 21 -16.65 -4.25 1.45
C ASP A 21 -15.63 -4.13 0.32
N ALA A 22 -16.06 -3.76 -0.88
CA ALA A 22 -15.19 -3.57 -2.04
C ALA A 22 -15.84 -2.64 -3.07
N ILE A 23 -15.02 -2.02 -3.91
CA ILE A 23 -15.46 -1.12 -4.97
C ILE A 23 -14.98 -1.66 -6.32
N PHE A 24 -15.91 -1.84 -7.25
CA PHE A 24 -15.63 -2.14 -8.66
C PHE A 24 -16.04 -0.93 -9.48
N CYS A 25 -15.06 -0.24 -10.05
CA CYS A 25 -15.27 1.06 -10.67
C CYS A 25 -14.75 1.08 -12.11
N ALA A 26 -15.57 1.56 -13.04
CA ALA A 26 -15.10 1.83 -14.38
C ALA A 26 -14.13 3.04 -14.36
N LEU A 27 -13.11 2.99 -15.21
CA LEU A 27 -12.16 4.08 -15.36
C LEU A 27 -12.84 5.39 -15.75
N THR A 28 -13.78 5.32 -16.68
CA THR A 28 -14.54 6.48 -17.18
C THR A 28 -15.95 6.45 -16.60
N LEU A 29 -16.26 7.45 -15.80
CA LEU A 29 -17.57 7.71 -15.23
C LEU A 29 -17.96 9.16 -15.46
N PRO A 30 -19.25 9.49 -15.48
CA PRO A 30 -19.74 10.86 -15.45
C PRO A 30 -19.36 11.58 -14.16
N LYS A 31 -19.20 12.89 -14.21
CA LYS A 31 -18.92 13.84 -13.13
C LYS A 31 -17.58 13.60 -12.44
N LEU A 32 -17.40 12.48 -11.75
CA LEU A 32 -16.15 12.10 -11.08
C LEU A 32 -15.62 10.82 -11.71
N GLY A 33 -14.44 10.87 -12.33
CA GLY A 33 -13.81 9.71 -12.97
C GLY A 33 -13.35 8.63 -11.99
N GLY A 34 -13.06 7.45 -12.52
CA GLY A 34 -12.67 6.32 -11.66
C GLY A 34 -11.36 6.53 -10.92
N LEU A 35 -10.39 7.24 -11.51
CA LEU A 35 -9.11 7.56 -10.85
C LEU A 35 -9.31 8.60 -9.74
N GLU A 36 -10.11 9.61 -9.97
CA GLU A 36 -10.44 10.62 -8.97
C GLU A 36 -11.21 9.99 -7.80
N LEU A 37 -12.18 9.10 -8.09
CA LEU A 37 -12.88 8.35 -7.06
C LEU A 37 -11.92 7.49 -6.23
N LEU A 38 -10.96 6.81 -6.87
CA LEU A 38 -9.93 6.06 -6.19
C LEU A 38 -9.10 6.93 -5.25
N GLN A 39 -8.68 8.13 -5.70
CA GLN A 39 -7.93 9.08 -4.87
C GLN A 39 -8.73 9.52 -3.65
N GLU A 40 -10.02 9.84 -3.81
CA GLU A 40 -10.92 10.20 -2.71
C GLU A 40 -11.07 9.07 -1.69
N VAL A 41 -11.28 7.83 -2.17
CA VAL A 41 -11.37 6.64 -1.32
C VAL A 41 -10.06 6.40 -0.55
N LYS A 42 -8.91 6.55 -1.19
CA LYS A 42 -7.60 6.39 -0.54
C LYS A 42 -7.30 7.52 0.44
N SER A 43 -7.67 8.76 0.11
CA SER A 43 -7.51 9.92 1.00
C SER A 43 -8.32 9.79 2.30
N ALA A 44 -9.42 9.07 2.26
CA ALA A 44 -10.21 8.71 3.44
C ALA A 44 -9.56 7.59 4.29
N ASN A 45 -8.29 7.26 4.04
CA ASN A 45 -7.53 6.18 4.69
C ASN A 45 -8.22 4.81 4.61
N SER A 46 -9.01 4.61 3.54
CA SER A 46 -9.76 3.38 3.34
C SER A 46 -8.85 2.26 2.83
N ARG A 47 -8.90 1.12 3.51
CA ARG A 47 -8.24 -0.12 3.10
C ARG A 47 -9.13 -1.00 2.22
N ARG A 48 -10.33 -0.54 1.88
CA ARG A 48 -11.28 -1.31 1.08
C ARG A 48 -10.66 -1.67 -0.27
N PRO A 49 -10.76 -2.94 -0.70
CA PRO A 49 -10.31 -3.33 -2.02
C PRO A 49 -11.00 -2.50 -3.10
N PHE A 50 -10.21 -1.95 -3.99
CA PHE A 50 -10.68 -1.17 -5.14
C PHE A 50 -10.21 -1.84 -6.41
N VAL A 51 -11.14 -2.28 -7.25
CA VAL A 51 -10.90 -2.90 -8.54
C VAL A 51 -11.26 -1.92 -9.65
N MET A 52 -10.31 -1.65 -10.54
CA MET A 52 -10.55 -0.78 -11.69
C MET A 52 -10.98 -1.59 -12.91
N ILE A 53 -12.00 -1.13 -13.62
CA ILE A 53 -12.46 -1.71 -14.88
C ILE A 53 -12.02 -0.81 -16.03
N CYS A 54 -11.05 -1.26 -16.81
CA CYS A 54 -10.38 -0.49 -17.86
C CYS A 54 -10.86 -0.90 -19.25
N PRO A 55 -10.85 0.02 -20.23
CA PRO A 55 -10.96 -0.31 -21.65
C PRO A 55 -9.77 -1.17 -22.12
N GLN A 56 -9.95 -1.91 -23.22
CA GLN A 56 -8.97 -2.88 -23.72
C GLN A 56 -7.61 -2.29 -24.13
N ASN A 57 -7.52 -0.99 -24.42
CA ASN A 57 -6.31 -0.36 -24.96
C ASN A 57 -5.78 0.82 -24.12
N ASP A 58 -6.11 0.85 -22.82
CA ASP A 58 -5.71 1.96 -21.95
C ASP A 58 -4.70 1.47 -20.89
N THR A 59 -3.49 1.18 -21.37
CA THR A 59 -2.39 0.70 -20.51
C THR A 59 -1.88 1.80 -19.58
N GLU A 60 -1.92 3.05 -19.99
CA GLU A 60 -1.43 4.19 -19.20
C GLU A 60 -2.31 4.40 -17.96
N SER A 61 -3.63 4.42 -18.15
CA SER A 61 -4.56 4.55 -17.03
C SER A 61 -4.52 3.34 -16.08
N ALA A 62 -4.28 2.13 -16.61
CA ALA A 62 -4.08 0.95 -15.78
C ALA A 62 -2.82 1.07 -14.90
N LEU A 63 -1.71 1.59 -15.45
CA LEU A 63 -0.49 1.86 -14.69
C LEU A 63 -0.72 2.92 -13.61
N ASN A 64 -1.41 4.01 -13.94
CA ASN A 64 -1.76 5.05 -12.97
C ASN A 64 -2.63 4.50 -11.83
N ALA A 65 -3.62 3.66 -12.14
CA ALA A 65 -4.45 3.00 -11.15
C ALA A 65 -3.62 2.10 -10.21
N LEU A 66 -2.64 1.35 -10.74
CA LEU A 66 -1.72 0.54 -9.93
C LEU A 66 -0.88 1.39 -8.99
N GLN A 67 -0.34 2.53 -9.46
CA GLN A 67 0.41 3.46 -8.61
C GLN A 67 -0.44 4.07 -7.49
N LEU A 68 -1.73 4.27 -7.75
CA LEU A 68 -2.70 4.75 -6.75
C LEU A 68 -3.19 3.64 -5.80
N GLY A 69 -2.77 2.40 -6.01
CA GLY A 69 -3.02 1.30 -5.09
C GLY A 69 -4.37 0.59 -5.29
N VAL A 70 -4.82 0.38 -6.53
CA VAL A 70 -5.89 -0.59 -6.81
C VAL A 70 -5.42 -1.99 -6.41
N CYS A 71 -6.33 -2.82 -5.94
CA CYS A 71 -6.00 -4.19 -5.59
C CYS A 71 -5.96 -5.11 -6.83
N ASP A 72 -6.72 -4.76 -7.86
CA ASP A 72 -6.76 -5.49 -9.13
C ASP A 72 -7.38 -4.62 -10.24
N PHE A 73 -7.29 -5.07 -11.48
CA PHE A 73 -7.99 -4.45 -12.61
C PHE A 73 -8.60 -5.51 -13.53
N LEU A 74 -9.72 -5.17 -14.14
CA LEU A 74 -10.43 -5.98 -15.12
C LEU A 74 -10.47 -5.25 -16.45
N ILE A 75 -10.21 -5.94 -17.54
CA ILE A 75 -10.27 -5.39 -18.89
C ILE A 75 -11.63 -5.72 -19.49
N LYS A 76 -12.34 -4.73 -20.05
CA LYS A 76 -13.53 -4.99 -20.89
C LYS A 76 -13.08 -5.72 -22.18
N SER A 77 -13.65 -6.82 -22.59
CA SER A 77 -14.81 -7.61 -22.16
C SER A 77 -14.43 -8.61 -21.06
N ILE A 78 -14.99 -8.45 -19.89
CA ILE A 78 -14.65 -9.24 -18.71
C ILE A 78 -15.09 -10.69 -18.92
N GLN A 79 -14.16 -11.62 -18.81
CA GLN A 79 -14.47 -13.05 -18.85
C GLN A 79 -14.91 -13.54 -17.45
N PRO A 80 -15.87 -14.48 -17.38
CA PRO A 80 -16.35 -14.98 -16.08
C PRO A 80 -15.23 -15.51 -15.16
N ILE A 81 -14.22 -16.15 -15.74
CA ILE A 81 -13.08 -16.69 -15.00
C ILE A 81 -12.19 -15.59 -14.40
N GLU A 82 -12.03 -14.47 -15.10
CA GLU A 82 -11.26 -13.31 -14.61
C GLU A 82 -12.01 -12.64 -13.47
N LEU A 83 -13.31 -12.43 -13.63
CA LEU A 83 -14.15 -11.88 -12.56
C LEU A 83 -14.11 -12.76 -11.32
N GLN A 84 -14.21 -14.08 -11.48
CA GLN A 84 -14.15 -15.01 -10.35
C GLN A 84 -12.81 -14.88 -9.59
N ARG A 85 -11.68 -14.88 -10.31
CA ARG A 85 -10.36 -14.74 -9.70
C ARG A 85 -10.21 -13.40 -8.93
N THR A 86 -10.71 -12.32 -9.52
CA THR A 86 -10.69 -11.01 -8.87
C THR A 86 -11.59 -10.99 -7.63
N LEU A 87 -12.77 -11.61 -7.68
CA LEU A 87 -13.65 -11.74 -6.51
C LEU A 87 -12.99 -12.57 -5.40
N ASP A 88 -12.39 -13.70 -5.71
CA ASP A 88 -11.68 -14.54 -4.73
C ASP A 88 -10.54 -13.75 -4.07
N ARG A 89 -9.81 -12.93 -4.84
CA ARG A 89 -8.77 -12.05 -4.32
C ARG A 89 -9.34 -10.97 -3.39
N VAL A 90 -10.42 -10.32 -3.78
CA VAL A 90 -11.10 -9.29 -2.99
C VAL A 90 -11.60 -9.86 -1.66
N VAL A 91 -12.21 -11.04 -1.68
CA VAL A 91 -12.68 -11.74 -0.48
C VAL A 91 -11.50 -12.05 0.45
N SER A 92 -10.43 -12.63 -0.09
CA SER A 92 -9.23 -12.95 0.70
C SER A 92 -8.59 -11.71 1.33
N LEU A 93 -8.56 -10.59 0.61
CA LEU A 93 -8.07 -9.31 1.14
C LEU A 93 -8.97 -8.81 2.27
N ASN A 94 -10.29 -8.86 2.11
CA ASN A 94 -11.23 -8.44 3.16
C ASN A 94 -11.13 -9.33 4.40
N GLU A 95 -11.08 -10.65 4.25
CA GLU A 95 -10.90 -11.58 5.37
C GLU A 95 -9.60 -11.30 6.12
N GLY A 96 -8.50 -11.06 5.40
CA GLY A 96 -7.24 -10.64 5.97
C GLY A 96 -7.34 -9.31 6.74
N PHE A 97 -8.05 -8.33 6.21
CA PHE A 97 -8.26 -7.05 6.88
C PHE A 97 -9.11 -7.18 8.15
N HIS A 98 -10.22 -7.93 8.11
CA HIS A 98 -11.07 -8.14 9.27
C HIS A 98 -10.36 -8.93 10.37
N SER A 99 -9.63 -9.98 10.01
CA SER A 99 -8.84 -10.77 10.94
C SER A 99 -7.71 -9.96 11.57
N ASN A 100 -6.98 -9.20 10.75
CA ASN A 100 -5.91 -8.35 11.24
C ASN A 100 -6.44 -7.16 12.07
N ALA A 101 -7.53 -6.52 11.66
CA ALA A 101 -8.12 -5.43 12.43
C ALA A 101 -8.56 -5.91 13.82
N TYR A 102 -9.25 -7.05 13.91
CA TYR A 102 -9.64 -7.63 15.20
C TYR A 102 -8.43 -7.97 16.08
N ALA A 103 -7.39 -8.57 15.48
CA ALA A 103 -6.16 -8.88 16.21
C ALA A 103 -5.44 -7.61 16.68
N MET A 104 -5.42 -6.56 15.83
CA MET A 104 -4.80 -5.27 16.13
C MET A 104 -5.51 -4.53 17.27
N ASP A 105 -6.84 -4.55 17.31
CA ASP A 105 -7.63 -3.92 18.39
C ASP A 105 -7.38 -4.56 19.76
N HIS A 106 -6.90 -5.81 19.79
CA HIS A 106 -6.60 -6.57 21.01
C HIS A 106 -5.10 -6.75 21.26
N LEU A 107 -4.25 -6.23 20.36
CA LEU A 107 -2.80 -6.34 20.50
C LEU A 107 -2.30 -5.32 21.52
N LEU A 108 -1.85 -5.81 22.68
CA LEU A 108 -1.28 -4.99 23.75
C LEU A 108 0.20 -4.68 23.53
N GLN A 109 0.92 -5.58 22.91
CA GLN A 109 2.35 -5.45 22.64
C GLN A 109 2.78 -6.37 21.52
N GLU A 110 3.66 -5.87 20.65
CA GLU A 110 4.40 -6.67 19.66
C GLU A 110 5.89 -6.41 19.82
N SER A 111 6.70 -7.46 19.71
CA SER A 111 8.16 -7.38 19.73
C SER A 111 8.73 -8.22 18.60
N ARG A 112 9.62 -7.63 17.81
CA ARG A 112 10.33 -8.31 16.71
C ARG A 112 11.82 -8.20 16.96
N THR A 113 12.53 -9.31 16.91
CA THR A 113 13.98 -9.36 16.94
C THR A 113 14.47 -9.79 15.57
N LEU A 114 15.36 -8.99 14.97
CA LEU A 114 15.93 -9.24 13.65
C LEU A 114 17.44 -9.30 13.79
N GLU A 115 18.06 -10.31 13.20
CA GLU A 115 19.50 -10.36 13.00
C GLU A 115 19.79 -9.79 11.60
N ILE A 116 20.63 -8.75 11.56
CA ILE A 116 20.91 -8.00 10.35
C ILE A 116 22.40 -8.16 10.03
N GLY A 117 22.70 -8.60 8.81
CA GLY A 117 24.07 -8.61 8.28
C GLY A 117 24.54 -7.21 7.89
N ASN A 118 25.72 -7.15 7.29
CA ASN A 118 26.34 -5.89 6.84
C ASN A 118 25.97 -5.53 5.39
N ASP A 119 24.96 -6.18 4.82
CA ASP A 119 24.53 -5.91 3.45
C ASP A 119 23.54 -4.73 3.42
N PHE A 120 23.94 -3.66 2.73
CA PHE A 120 23.11 -2.46 2.58
C PHE A 120 21.87 -2.67 1.71
N GLU A 121 21.87 -3.66 0.82
CA GLU A 121 20.69 -3.97 0.00
C GLU A 121 19.52 -4.45 0.86
N ASP A 122 19.80 -5.08 1.98
CA ASP A 122 18.78 -5.58 2.89
C ASP A 122 18.14 -4.48 3.76
N VAL A 123 18.82 -3.34 3.96
CA VAL A 123 18.29 -2.25 4.82
C VAL A 123 16.91 -1.78 4.38
N ASN A 124 16.69 -1.57 3.08
CA ASN A 124 15.40 -1.14 2.57
C ASN A 124 14.29 -2.18 2.82
N ARG A 125 14.61 -3.47 2.68
CA ARG A 125 13.68 -4.59 2.94
C ARG A 125 13.32 -4.67 4.42
N ILE A 126 14.31 -4.48 5.28
CA ILE A 126 14.15 -4.51 6.74
C ILE A 126 13.29 -3.33 7.20
N VAL A 127 13.58 -2.12 6.71
CA VAL A 127 12.77 -0.93 7.02
C VAL A 127 11.33 -1.14 6.59
N ALA A 128 11.09 -1.63 5.37
CA ALA A 128 9.75 -1.92 4.88
C ALA A 128 9.03 -2.95 5.77
N PHE A 129 9.72 -4.03 6.17
CA PHE A 129 9.19 -5.04 7.07
C PHE A 129 8.86 -4.49 8.47
N MET A 130 9.71 -3.62 9.02
CA MET A 130 9.50 -3.02 10.33
C MET A 130 8.31 -2.05 10.36
N THR A 131 8.03 -1.39 9.25
CA THR A 131 7.05 -0.30 9.18
C THR A 131 5.73 -0.69 8.51
N GLN A 132 5.64 -1.87 7.89
CA GLN A 132 4.48 -2.30 7.10
C GLN A 132 3.15 -2.28 7.87
N ASP A 133 3.18 -2.57 9.18
CA ASP A 133 1.99 -2.69 10.01
C ASP A 133 1.64 -1.39 10.75
N LEU A 134 2.54 -0.40 10.79
CA LEU A 134 2.34 0.86 11.54
C LEU A 134 1.07 1.65 11.13
N PRO A 135 0.72 1.72 9.83
CA PRO A 135 -0.55 2.33 9.43
C PRO A 135 -1.77 1.58 9.97
N SER A 136 -1.63 0.27 10.19
CA SER A 136 -2.70 -0.60 10.71
C SER A 136 -3.03 -0.31 12.16
N PHE A 137 -2.05 0.14 12.92
CA PHE A 137 -2.22 0.57 14.31
C PHE A 137 -2.74 2.01 14.44
N GLY A 138 -2.94 2.73 13.34
CA GLY A 138 -3.32 4.15 13.38
C GLY A 138 -2.25 5.07 13.98
N ILE A 139 -1.01 4.58 14.12
CA ILE A 139 0.10 5.31 14.76
C ILE A 139 0.66 6.38 13.83
N LEU A 140 0.66 6.11 12.52
CA LEU A 140 1.28 6.98 11.51
C LEU A 140 0.37 7.18 10.31
N GLU A 141 0.30 8.42 9.84
CA GLU A 141 -0.24 8.75 8.52
C GLU A 141 0.78 8.42 7.42
N GLN A 142 0.30 8.32 6.16
CA GLN A 142 1.15 7.97 5.01
C GLN A 142 2.36 8.91 4.83
N SER A 143 2.15 10.20 5.10
CA SER A 143 3.22 11.22 5.05
C SER A 143 4.27 11.04 6.15
N GLN A 144 3.84 10.57 7.30
CA GLN A 144 4.71 10.29 8.46
C GLN A 144 5.46 8.98 8.26
N LEU A 145 4.83 7.97 7.60
CA LEU A 145 5.45 6.69 7.27
C LEU A 145 6.70 6.90 6.39
N PHE A 146 6.61 7.77 5.39
CA PHE A 146 7.76 8.09 4.55
C PHE A 146 8.93 8.64 5.37
N ARG A 147 8.66 9.61 6.26
CA ARG A 147 9.69 10.19 7.15
C ARG A 147 10.29 9.14 8.09
N MET A 148 9.44 8.27 8.64
CA MET A 148 9.89 7.18 9.51
C MET A 148 10.82 6.22 8.76
N ASN A 149 10.47 5.83 7.53
CA ASN A 149 11.30 4.97 6.70
C ASN A 149 12.67 5.59 6.42
N VAL A 150 12.73 6.89 6.12
CA VAL A 150 14.00 7.60 5.91
C VAL A 150 14.85 7.59 7.18
N LEU A 151 14.25 7.92 8.34
CA LEU A 151 14.96 7.95 9.62
C LEU A 151 15.45 6.56 10.04
N LEU A 152 14.63 5.52 9.89
CA LEU A 152 15.04 4.15 10.20
C LEU A 152 16.14 3.66 9.27
N LYS A 153 16.05 3.98 7.98
CA LYS A 153 17.10 3.65 7.02
C LYS A 153 18.42 4.28 7.43
N GLU A 154 18.44 5.58 7.68
CA GLU A 154 19.64 6.30 8.13
C GLU A 154 20.21 5.74 9.43
N ALA A 155 19.34 5.43 10.40
CA ALA A 155 19.76 4.82 11.66
C ALA A 155 20.40 3.44 11.48
N LEU A 156 19.82 2.58 10.63
CA LEU A 156 20.36 1.26 10.33
C LEU A 156 21.68 1.33 9.54
N GLU A 157 21.75 2.19 8.54
CA GLU A 157 22.99 2.43 7.79
C GLU A 157 24.12 2.93 8.72
N ASN A 158 23.81 3.88 9.60
CA ASN A 158 24.78 4.35 10.60
C ASN A 158 25.19 3.24 11.58
N ALA A 159 24.27 2.39 12.01
CA ALA A 159 24.58 1.26 12.89
C ALA A 159 25.50 0.24 12.21
N ILE A 160 25.28 -0.04 10.92
CA ILE A 160 26.16 -0.93 10.14
C ILE A 160 27.54 -0.28 9.97
N PHE A 161 27.60 0.99 9.54
CA PHE A 161 28.89 1.68 9.30
C PHE A 161 29.72 1.85 10.56
N HIS A 162 29.11 2.32 11.63
CA HIS A 162 29.83 2.71 12.85
C HIS A 162 29.83 1.63 13.92
N GLY A 163 28.80 0.73 13.90
CA GLY A 163 28.69 -0.36 14.86
C GLY A 163 29.41 -1.63 14.39
N ASN A 164 28.98 -2.17 13.25
CA ASN A 164 29.47 -3.47 12.79
C ASN A 164 30.79 -3.39 12.01
N LEU A 165 30.94 -2.35 11.19
CA LEU A 165 32.14 -2.18 10.33
C LEU A 165 33.20 -1.30 10.96
N GLU A 166 32.88 -0.62 12.08
CA GLU A 166 33.78 0.30 12.80
C GLU A 166 34.43 1.37 11.88
N LEU A 167 33.71 1.73 10.80
CA LEU A 167 34.21 2.67 9.78
C LEU A 167 34.10 4.09 10.33
N ASN A 168 35.24 4.78 10.38
CA ASN A 168 35.25 6.18 10.82
C ASN A 168 35.01 7.15 9.62
N PRO A 169 34.54 8.39 9.87
CA PRO A 169 34.28 9.37 8.82
C PRO A 169 35.50 9.75 7.98
N GLU A 170 36.73 9.56 8.51
CA GLU A 170 37.99 9.87 7.80
C GLU A 170 38.24 8.81 6.71
N MET A 171 37.96 7.53 6.98
CA MET A 171 38.10 6.44 6.01
C MET A 171 37.16 6.65 4.80
N ARG A 172 36.00 7.26 5.00
CA ARG A 172 35.06 7.62 3.92
C ARG A 172 35.64 8.68 2.99
N ARG A 173 36.47 9.61 3.51
CA ARG A 173 37.11 10.65 2.70
C ARG A 173 38.29 10.11 1.90
N GLU A 174 39.00 9.14 2.46
CA GLU A 174 40.19 8.56 1.85
C GLU A 174 39.88 7.49 0.79
N ASN A 175 38.79 6.74 0.92
CA ASN A 175 38.39 5.67 0.01
C ASN A 175 36.89 5.71 -0.30
N PRO A 176 36.42 6.62 -1.16
CA PRO A 176 34.99 6.71 -1.51
C PRO A 176 34.44 5.42 -2.16
N ILE A 177 35.32 4.64 -2.83
CA ILE A 177 34.92 3.42 -3.58
C ILE A 177 34.50 2.26 -2.66
N LEU A 178 34.89 2.27 -1.39
CA LEU A 178 34.50 1.26 -0.40
C LEU A 178 33.09 1.49 0.17
N PHE A 179 32.43 2.58 -0.22
CA PHE A 179 31.17 3.05 0.38
C PHE A 179 30.00 3.16 -0.63
N TYR A 180 30.18 2.60 -1.85
CA TYR A 180 29.13 2.53 -2.88
C TYR A 180 28.99 1.13 -3.45
#